data_b47abd296da350bd91f02589474d30dd
#
_entry.id   b47abd296da350bd91f02589474d30dd
#
_cell.length_a   1.000
_cell.length_b   1.000
_cell.length_c   1.000
_cell.angle_alpha   90.00
_cell.angle_beta   90.00
_cell.angle_gamma   90.00
#
_symmetry.space_group_name_H-M   'P 1'
#
loop_
_entity.id
_entity.type
_entity.pdbx_description
1 polymer ?
#
loop_
_entity_poly.entity_id
_entity_poly.type
_entity_poly.pdbx_seq_one_letter_code
_entity_poly.pdbx_strand_id
1 'polypeptide(L)'
;MDEKRRTDGRVYLRAFYRGNRLRFWASMVLMGLSTTFCLIISMLLGDMLDIITAGDIGALGRITIFVVALIPVLLVVELTVGWLRSVFVHRALEQYKALAFSRLTEKSISAFTRENTGRYLSVLTNDVNSIEENYLNRSFLLVYHCVLFVGALGTMLWYDWRLTLVTVVLSALPILISITLGQGLSRREQAVSGENERFVATLQDLLRGFSVIKSFKAEGRVRGLFDQANHRLEQTKRKRRWFEHVLGGFTNTGSLVLQMGVFICGAWLAIRGEITAGTVIIFVNLSGYLLQPIQIVPQYWASRRAARSLVDKLAQVTAENAAHTGRPIPQQLQDAIQLRDVTFGYEPDKPILDHLSVRFEPGKRYALVGTSGAGKSTLLNLLMGSSRDYSGSITVDGVEMRDIDPDSLYDLISLISQNVFLFDDTIRNNITMFGDFSPEQVDAAVRQAGLDGVLEQRGEDYRCGENGVGLSGGERQRVSIARSLLRGTPVLLVDEATAALDAHTASRVTSAILDLPGITSIVVTHRLEEGLLRRYDGILVLKNGAITEQGTFAELMERRGLFYSLFTVANG
;
A
#
# COMPACT_ATOMS: atom_id res chain seq x y z
N MET A 1 23.18 3.43 -8.10
CA MET A 1 21.92 3.34 -7.34
C MET A 1 20.72 3.89 -8.12
N ASP A 2 20.81 5.01 -8.82
CA ASP A 2 19.69 5.60 -9.58
C ASP A 2 19.23 4.81 -10.82
N GLU A 3 20.10 4.08 -11.48
CA GLU A 3 19.76 3.36 -12.71
C GLU A 3 18.95 2.08 -12.45
N LYS A 4 19.24 1.39 -11.34
CA LYS A 4 18.48 0.22 -10.87
C LYS A 4 17.07 0.62 -10.38
N ARG A 5 16.97 1.78 -9.71
CA ARG A 5 15.68 2.37 -9.28
C ARG A 5 14.78 2.74 -10.46
N ARG A 6 15.36 3.29 -11.56
CA ARG A 6 14.61 3.62 -12.79
C ARG A 6 14.11 2.38 -13.54
N THR A 7 14.79 1.25 -13.42
CA THR A 7 14.38 -0.01 -14.06
C THR A 7 13.16 -0.62 -13.39
N ASP A 8 13.08 -0.58 -12.07
CA ASP A 8 11.98 -1.16 -11.32
C ASP A 8 10.66 -0.40 -11.48
N GLY A 9 10.67 0.93 -11.41
CA GLY A 9 9.48 1.74 -11.67
C GLY A 9 8.92 1.58 -13.08
N ARG A 10 9.76 1.31 -14.08
CA ARG A 10 9.32 1.02 -15.46
C ARG A 10 8.54 -0.29 -15.58
N VAL A 11 8.83 -1.29 -14.74
CA VAL A 11 8.11 -2.56 -14.73
C VAL A 11 6.65 -2.32 -14.33
N TYR A 12 6.42 -1.54 -13.28
CA TYR A 12 5.09 -1.17 -12.81
C TYR A 12 4.32 -0.32 -13.83
N LEU A 13 4.99 0.65 -14.47
CA LEU A 13 4.36 1.44 -15.54
C LEU A 13 3.99 0.58 -16.77
N ARG A 14 4.80 -0.43 -17.11
CA ARG A 14 4.50 -1.38 -18.18
C ARG A 14 3.32 -2.28 -17.84
N ALA A 15 3.09 -2.57 -16.57
CA ALA A 15 1.96 -3.39 -16.13
C ALA A 15 0.61 -2.77 -16.54
N PHE A 16 0.46 -1.44 -16.55
CA PHE A 16 -0.76 -0.77 -17.01
C PHE A 16 -1.14 -1.10 -18.46
N TYR A 17 -0.14 -1.33 -19.30
CA TYR A 17 -0.31 -1.52 -20.74
C TYR A 17 -0.19 -2.99 -21.18
N ARG A 18 0.16 -3.91 -20.29
CA ARG A 18 0.34 -5.32 -20.62
C ARG A 18 -1.00 -5.96 -20.99
N GLY A 19 -1.14 -6.42 -22.26
CA GLY A 19 -2.41 -6.96 -22.77
C GLY A 19 -3.56 -5.93 -22.88
N ASN A 20 -3.26 -4.63 -22.67
CA ASN A 20 -4.25 -3.56 -22.62
C ASN A 20 -3.99 -2.43 -23.64
N ARG A 21 -2.92 -2.57 -24.44
CA ARG A 21 -2.48 -1.53 -25.40
C ARG A 21 -3.54 -1.18 -26.44
N LEU A 22 -4.22 -2.20 -26.98
CA LEU A 22 -5.24 -1.98 -28.01
C LEU A 22 -6.40 -1.12 -27.46
N ARG A 23 -6.85 -1.41 -26.22
CA ARG A 23 -7.93 -0.64 -25.57
C ARG A 23 -7.51 0.79 -25.28
N PHE A 24 -6.26 0.98 -24.85
CA PHE A 24 -5.70 2.31 -24.64
C PHE A 24 -5.72 3.13 -25.92
N TRP A 25 -5.14 2.62 -27.01
CA TRP A 25 -5.10 3.33 -28.28
C TRP A 25 -6.48 3.51 -28.91
N ALA A 26 -7.36 2.50 -28.82
CA ALA A 26 -8.73 2.62 -29.29
C ALA A 26 -9.49 3.74 -28.54
N SER A 27 -9.36 3.80 -27.22
CA SER A 27 -9.99 4.89 -26.45
C SER A 27 -9.39 6.26 -26.77
N MET A 28 -8.07 6.36 -27.00
CA MET A 28 -7.41 7.61 -27.41
C MET A 28 -7.87 8.10 -28.79
N VAL A 29 -7.94 7.20 -29.77
CA VAL A 29 -8.39 7.53 -31.13
C VAL A 29 -9.87 7.92 -31.14
N LEU A 30 -10.73 7.14 -30.47
CA LEU A 30 -12.15 7.46 -30.37
C LEU A 30 -12.41 8.76 -29.61
N MET A 31 -11.63 9.04 -28.57
CA MET A 31 -11.69 10.32 -27.85
C MET A 31 -11.29 11.49 -28.77
N GLY A 32 -10.21 11.32 -29.55
CA GLY A 32 -9.83 12.32 -30.56
C GLY A 32 -10.94 12.56 -31.56
N LEU A 33 -11.59 11.49 -32.05
CA LEU A 33 -12.72 11.57 -32.95
C LEU A 33 -13.93 12.25 -32.30
N SER A 34 -14.28 11.87 -31.05
CA SER A 34 -15.33 12.53 -30.27
C SER A 34 -15.05 14.03 -30.14
N THR A 35 -13.80 14.39 -29.85
CA THR A 35 -13.40 15.78 -29.68
C THR A 35 -13.59 16.62 -30.96
N THR A 36 -13.42 16.03 -32.14
CA THR A 36 -13.65 16.76 -33.42
C THR A 36 -15.12 17.16 -33.62
N PHE A 37 -16.05 16.47 -32.98
CA PHE A 37 -17.46 16.89 -33.03
C PHE A 37 -17.69 18.25 -32.33
N CYS A 38 -16.92 18.59 -31.28
CA CYS A 38 -17.02 19.91 -30.67
C CYS A 38 -16.66 21.02 -31.67
N LEU A 39 -15.67 20.77 -32.54
CA LEU A 39 -15.29 21.69 -33.62
C LEU A 39 -16.39 21.79 -34.67
N ILE A 40 -16.94 20.64 -35.09
CA ILE A 40 -18.04 20.57 -36.08
C ILE A 40 -19.26 21.33 -35.55
N ILE A 41 -19.62 21.18 -34.27
CA ILE A 41 -20.76 21.93 -33.68
C ILE A 41 -20.50 23.43 -33.73
N SER A 42 -19.27 23.88 -33.49
CA SER A 42 -18.93 25.31 -33.58
C SER A 42 -19.04 25.84 -35.00
N MET A 43 -18.65 25.02 -36.00
CA MET A 43 -18.81 25.37 -37.42
C MET A 43 -20.32 25.40 -37.84
N LEU A 44 -21.09 24.38 -37.43
CA LEU A 44 -22.52 24.33 -37.70
C LEU A 44 -23.28 25.52 -37.13
N LEU A 45 -22.92 26.01 -35.93
CA LEU A 45 -23.53 27.21 -35.34
C LEU A 45 -23.26 28.46 -36.18
N GLY A 46 -22.06 28.58 -36.75
CA GLY A 46 -21.75 29.67 -37.68
C GLY A 46 -22.53 29.57 -39.01
N ASP A 47 -22.50 28.37 -39.60
CA ASP A 47 -23.23 28.12 -40.86
C ASP A 47 -24.75 28.37 -40.70
N MET A 48 -25.33 27.98 -39.56
CA MET A 48 -26.74 28.29 -39.24
C MET A 48 -26.98 29.80 -39.17
N LEU A 49 -26.10 30.58 -38.61
CA LEU A 49 -26.25 32.04 -38.54
C LEU A 49 -26.16 32.66 -39.95
N ASP A 50 -25.25 32.17 -40.82
CA ASP A 50 -25.12 32.64 -42.17
C ASP A 50 -26.38 32.29 -43.02
N ILE A 51 -26.96 31.12 -42.84
CA ILE A 51 -28.22 30.71 -43.48
C ILE A 51 -29.40 31.60 -42.98
N ILE A 52 -29.46 31.93 -41.71
CA ILE A 52 -30.48 32.84 -41.13
C ILE A 52 -30.35 34.23 -41.75
N THR A 53 -29.12 34.73 -41.86
CA THR A 53 -28.90 36.09 -42.45
C THR A 53 -29.19 36.12 -43.94
N ALA A 54 -29.03 35.00 -44.65
CA ALA A 54 -29.39 34.83 -46.06
C ALA A 54 -30.90 34.59 -46.30
N GLY A 55 -31.67 34.26 -45.26
CA GLY A 55 -33.09 33.98 -45.33
C GLY A 55 -33.49 32.68 -46.03
N ASP A 56 -32.53 31.70 -46.14
CA ASP A 56 -32.76 30.42 -46.80
C ASP A 56 -33.37 29.38 -45.82
N ILE A 57 -34.72 29.33 -45.76
CA ILE A 57 -35.48 28.39 -44.93
C ILE A 57 -35.19 26.92 -45.35
N GLY A 58 -34.96 26.67 -46.66
CA GLY A 58 -34.68 25.32 -47.18
C GLY A 58 -33.33 24.79 -46.68
N ALA A 59 -32.30 25.63 -46.71
CA ALA A 59 -31.01 25.31 -46.14
C ALA A 59 -31.06 25.08 -44.61
N LEU A 60 -31.85 25.92 -43.90
CA LEU A 60 -32.05 25.76 -42.47
C LEU A 60 -32.69 24.40 -42.13
N GLY A 61 -33.69 23.96 -42.91
CA GLY A 61 -34.29 22.63 -42.71
C GLY A 61 -33.30 21.48 -42.91
N ARG A 62 -32.44 21.56 -43.92
CA ARG A 62 -31.41 20.52 -44.17
C ARG A 62 -30.38 20.43 -43.03
N ILE A 63 -29.86 21.57 -42.56
CA ILE A 63 -28.86 21.59 -41.48
C ILE A 63 -29.48 21.13 -40.16
N THR A 64 -30.75 21.46 -39.88
CA THR A 64 -31.49 20.99 -38.72
C THR A 64 -31.62 19.47 -38.71
N ILE A 65 -32.00 18.85 -39.85
CA ILE A 65 -32.06 17.38 -39.96
C ILE A 65 -30.69 16.77 -39.71
N PHE A 66 -29.62 17.35 -40.26
CA PHE A 66 -28.27 16.88 -40.05
C PHE A 66 -27.86 16.95 -38.57
N VAL A 67 -28.10 18.05 -37.87
CA VAL A 67 -27.80 18.23 -36.43
C VAL A 67 -28.58 17.21 -35.60
N VAL A 68 -29.88 17.02 -35.86
CA VAL A 68 -30.72 16.04 -35.17
C VAL A 68 -30.19 14.62 -35.34
N ALA A 69 -29.74 14.27 -36.56
CA ALA A 69 -29.16 12.96 -36.88
C ALA A 69 -27.77 12.78 -36.21
N LEU A 70 -27.03 13.85 -35.99
CA LEU A 70 -25.70 13.83 -35.38
C LEU A 70 -25.75 13.53 -33.84
N ILE A 71 -26.81 13.97 -33.15
CA ILE A 71 -26.94 13.83 -31.69
C ILE A 71 -26.83 12.36 -31.21
N PRO A 72 -27.61 11.40 -31.78
CA PRO A 72 -27.50 10.01 -31.37
C PRO A 72 -26.12 9.40 -31.68
N VAL A 73 -25.48 9.82 -32.77
CA VAL A 73 -24.11 9.38 -33.11
C VAL A 73 -23.12 9.84 -32.06
N LEU A 74 -23.21 11.11 -31.67
CA LEU A 74 -22.40 11.68 -30.57
C LEU A 74 -22.58 10.90 -29.30
N LEU A 75 -23.83 10.63 -28.91
CA LEU A 75 -24.13 9.87 -27.69
C LEU A 75 -23.48 8.49 -27.72
N VAL A 76 -23.62 7.76 -28.81
CA VAL A 76 -23.02 6.42 -28.96
C VAL A 76 -21.50 6.48 -28.89
N VAL A 77 -20.87 7.46 -29.53
CA VAL A 77 -19.42 7.64 -29.50
C VAL A 77 -18.96 7.96 -28.06
N GLU A 78 -19.61 8.91 -27.38
CA GLU A 78 -19.26 9.28 -26.00
C GLU A 78 -19.41 8.10 -25.03
N LEU A 79 -20.51 7.36 -25.12
CA LEU A 79 -20.71 6.15 -24.29
C LEU A 79 -19.65 5.09 -24.58
N THR A 80 -19.26 4.91 -25.86
CA THR A 80 -18.23 3.95 -26.26
C THR A 80 -16.85 4.37 -25.72
N VAL A 81 -16.50 5.65 -25.83
CA VAL A 81 -15.26 6.20 -25.26
C VAL A 81 -15.23 6.00 -23.75
N GLY A 82 -16.32 6.34 -23.06
CA GLY A 82 -16.45 6.18 -21.63
C GLY A 82 -16.29 4.71 -21.19
N TRP A 83 -16.94 3.80 -21.90
CA TRP A 83 -16.84 2.36 -21.62
C TRP A 83 -15.41 1.82 -21.86
N LEU A 84 -14.79 2.11 -23.00
CA LEU A 84 -13.42 1.67 -23.31
C LEU A 84 -12.40 2.20 -22.30
N ARG A 85 -12.52 3.48 -21.92
CA ARG A 85 -11.69 4.11 -20.89
C ARG A 85 -11.85 3.41 -19.55
N SER A 86 -13.09 3.15 -19.12
CA SER A 86 -13.38 2.47 -17.85
C SER A 86 -12.79 1.05 -17.84
N VAL A 87 -12.95 0.27 -18.92
CA VAL A 87 -12.38 -1.07 -19.04
C VAL A 87 -10.85 -1.04 -19.04
N PHE A 88 -10.25 -0.05 -19.72
CA PHE A 88 -8.79 0.12 -19.71
C PHE A 88 -8.26 0.42 -18.30
N VAL A 89 -8.84 1.43 -17.62
CA VAL A 89 -8.41 1.86 -16.29
C VAL A 89 -8.58 0.73 -15.27
N HIS A 90 -9.74 0.06 -15.27
CA HIS A 90 -10.01 -1.08 -14.40
C HIS A 90 -8.91 -2.15 -14.51
N ARG A 91 -8.65 -2.66 -15.74
CA ARG A 91 -7.61 -3.68 -15.93
C ARG A 91 -6.20 -3.20 -15.62
N ALA A 92 -5.89 -1.95 -15.94
CA ALA A 92 -4.59 -1.37 -15.63
C ALA A 92 -4.32 -1.37 -14.13
N LEU A 93 -5.31 -0.97 -13.32
CA LEU A 93 -5.19 -0.92 -11.87
C LEU A 93 -5.21 -2.31 -11.23
N GLU A 94 -6.03 -3.23 -11.74
CA GLU A 94 -6.05 -4.63 -11.31
C GLU A 94 -4.67 -5.27 -11.49
N GLN A 95 -4.08 -5.16 -12.68
CA GLN A 95 -2.74 -5.69 -12.96
C GLN A 95 -1.64 -5.03 -12.11
N TYR A 96 -1.76 -3.72 -11.88
CA TYR A 96 -0.81 -2.99 -11.06
C TYR A 96 -0.86 -3.44 -9.59
N LYS A 97 -2.06 -3.53 -9.01
CA LYS A 97 -2.26 -3.99 -7.62
C LYS A 97 -1.82 -5.44 -7.45
N ALA A 98 -2.16 -6.32 -8.40
CA ALA A 98 -1.75 -7.72 -8.37
C ALA A 98 -0.23 -7.86 -8.39
N LEU A 99 0.46 -7.12 -9.28
CA LEU A 99 1.92 -7.11 -9.34
C LEU A 99 2.54 -6.56 -8.05
N ALA A 100 1.97 -5.48 -7.51
CA ALA A 100 2.46 -4.87 -6.28
C ALA A 100 2.31 -5.83 -5.08
N PHE A 101 1.17 -6.49 -4.96
CA PHE A 101 0.90 -7.44 -3.89
C PHE A 101 1.78 -8.70 -4.02
N SER A 102 1.93 -9.27 -5.22
CA SER A 102 2.85 -10.39 -5.47
C SER A 102 4.27 -10.07 -5.01
N ARG A 103 4.77 -8.87 -5.33
CA ARG A 103 6.10 -8.44 -4.89
C ARG A 103 6.21 -8.23 -3.38
N LEU A 104 5.13 -7.85 -2.72
CA LEU A 104 5.10 -7.73 -1.26
C LEU A 104 5.11 -9.10 -0.58
N THR A 105 4.41 -10.09 -1.12
CA THR A 105 4.40 -11.46 -0.58
C THR A 105 5.72 -12.21 -0.79
N GLU A 106 6.54 -11.81 -1.76
CA GLU A 106 7.88 -12.34 -2.00
C GLU A 106 8.94 -11.82 -0.99
N LYS A 107 8.58 -10.88 -0.09
CA LYS A 107 9.52 -10.35 0.89
C LYS A 107 9.77 -11.33 2.04
N SER A 108 11.00 -11.34 2.55
CA SER A 108 11.30 -12.03 3.80
C SER A 108 10.67 -11.32 5.00
N ILE A 109 10.50 -12.04 6.11
CA ILE A 109 9.99 -11.47 7.38
C ILE A 109 10.83 -10.26 7.81
N SER A 110 12.16 -10.37 7.74
CA SER A 110 13.08 -9.28 8.11
C SER A 110 12.91 -8.03 7.25
N ALA A 111 12.62 -8.22 5.96
CA ALA A 111 12.39 -7.13 5.03
C ALA A 111 11.06 -6.43 5.26
N PHE A 112 10.03 -7.21 5.60
CA PHE A 112 8.68 -6.68 5.83
C PHE A 112 8.58 -5.92 7.16
N THR A 113 9.18 -6.43 8.23
CA THR A 113 9.11 -5.83 9.59
C THR A 113 9.90 -4.54 9.75
N ARG A 114 10.86 -4.25 8.86
CA ARG A 114 11.58 -2.96 8.86
C ARG A 114 10.69 -1.77 8.51
N GLU A 115 9.57 -2.01 7.87
CA GLU A 115 8.62 -0.98 7.44
C GLU A 115 7.33 -1.06 8.25
N ASN A 116 6.68 0.08 8.42
CA ASN A 116 5.36 0.11 9.06
C ASN A 116 4.29 -0.41 8.09
N THR A 117 3.44 -1.33 8.54
CA THR A 117 2.30 -1.87 7.77
C THR A 117 1.42 -0.77 7.17
N GLY A 118 1.26 0.36 7.87
CA GLY A 118 0.54 1.53 7.36
C GLY A 118 1.14 2.12 6.08
N ARG A 119 2.47 1.98 5.87
CA ARG A 119 3.13 2.41 4.63
C ARG A 119 2.72 1.53 3.44
N TYR A 120 2.67 0.21 3.64
CA TYR A 120 2.22 -0.73 2.60
C TYR A 120 0.75 -0.50 2.24
N LEU A 121 -0.10 -0.30 3.26
CA LEU A 121 -1.52 -0.01 3.05
C LEU A 121 -1.70 1.29 2.25
N SER A 122 -1.00 2.38 2.64
CA SER A 122 -1.06 3.66 1.91
C SER A 122 -0.65 3.52 0.45
N VAL A 123 0.40 2.75 0.17
CA VAL A 123 0.91 2.56 -1.20
C VAL A 123 -0.07 1.76 -2.07
N LEU A 124 -0.78 0.78 -1.50
CA LEU A 124 -1.77 -0.04 -2.23
C LEU A 124 -3.15 0.60 -2.36
N THR A 125 -3.43 1.67 -1.61
CA THR A 125 -4.73 2.35 -1.61
C THR A 125 -4.61 3.81 -2.07
N ASN A 126 -4.14 4.71 -1.23
CA ASN A 126 -4.09 6.15 -1.49
C ASN A 126 -3.18 6.52 -2.67
N ASP A 127 -1.99 5.90 -2.72
CA ASP A 127 -1.03 6.17 -3.80
C ASP A 127 -1.58 5.65 -5.14
N VAL A 128 -2.28 4.50 -5.14
CA VAL A 128 -2.94 3.95 -6.35
C VAL A 128 -4.05 4.88 -6.84
N ASN A 129 -4.91 5.40 -5.96
CA ASN A 129 -5.95 6.36 -6.34
C ASN A 129 -5.34 7.64 -6.94
N SER A 130 -4.23 8.10 -6.36
CA SER A 130 -3.49 9.25 -6.89
C SER A 130 -2.87 8.96 -8.27
N ILE A 131 -2.38 7.74 -8.50
CA ILE A 131 -1.86 7.30 -9.81
C ILE A 131 -2.99 7.21 -10.83
N GLU A 132 -4.14 6.65 -10.47
CA GLU A 132 -5.32 6.60 -11.32
C GLU A 132 -5.70 7.98 -11.84
N GLU A 133 -5.91 8.93 -10.91
CA GLU A 133 -6.37 10.27 -11.26
C GLU A 133 -5.29 11.06 -12.01
N ASN A 134 -4.06 11.10 -11.47
CA ASN A 134 -3.01 12.00 -11.96
C ASN A 134 -2.17 11.43 -13.10
N TYR A 135 -2.17 10.11 -13.32
CA TYR A 135 -1.42 9.50 -14.42
C TYR A 135 -2.34 8.96 -15.51
N LEU A 136 -3.32 8.11 -15.17
CA LEU A 136 -4.18 7.47 -16.17
C LEU A 136 -5.24 8.44 -16.67
N ASN A 137 -6.10 8.97 -15.79
CA ASN A 137 -7.22 9.83 -16.17
C ASN A 137 -6.78 11.14 -16.82
N ARG A 138 -5.76 11.78 -16.28
CA ARG A 138 -5.21 13.01 -16.89
C ARG A 138 -4.55 12.81 -18.25
N SER A 139 -4.09 11.60 -18.56
CA SER A 139 -3.56 11.31 -19.90
C SER A 139 -4.64 11.41 -20.99
N PHE A 140 -5.87 10.97 -20.70
CA PHE A 140 -7.00 11.13 -21.59
C PHE A 140 -7.38 12.62 -21.73
N LEU A 141 -7.45 13.32 -20.60
CA LEU A 141 -7.78 14.75 -20.61
C LEU A 141 -6.76 15.58 -21.43
N LEU A 142 -5.48 15.22 -21.37
CA LEU A 142 -4.44 15.86 -22.20
C LEU A 142 -4.73 15.68 -23.68
N VAL A 143 -5.01 14.46 -24.13
CA VAL A 143 -5.31 14.18 -25.55
C VAL A 143 -6.54 14.95 -25.99
N TYR A 144 -7.62 14.96 -25.20
CA TYR A 144 -8.81 15.75 -25.46
C TYR A 144 -8.49 17.22 -25.73
N HIS A 145 -7.75 17.88 -24.84
CA HIS A 145 -7.43 19.31 -24.99
C HIS A 145 -6.40 19.57 -26.11
N CYS A 146 -5.47 18.66 -26.36
CA CYS A 146 -4.53 18.82 -27.47
C CYS A 146 -5.25 18.74 -28.83
N VAL A 147 -6.19 17.83 -28.98
CA VAL A 147 -6.99 17.70 -30.22
C VAL A 147 -7.87 18.95 -30.42
N LEU A 148 -8.53 19.43 -29.34
CA LEU A 148 -9.30 20.69 -29.42
C LEU A 148 -8.44 21.86 -29.83
N PHE A 149 -7.26 22.03 -29.22
CA PHE A 149 -6.36 23.14 -29.53
C PHE A 149 -5.89 23.13 -30.97
N VAL A 150 -5.35 21.99 -31.43
CA VAL A 150 -4.85 21.84 -32.80
C VAL A 150 -5.98 22.01 -33.79
N GLY A 151 -7.13 21.35 -33.51
CA GLY A 151 -8.30 21.44 -34.36
C GLY A 151 -8.90 22.86 -34.42
N ALA A 152 -9.04 23.54 -33.28
CA ALA A 152 -9.52 24.92 -33.22
C ALA A 152 -8.60 25.86 -33.98
N LEU A 153 -7.29 25.79 -33.76
CA LEU A 153 -6.31 26.62 -34.44
C LEU A 153 -6.33 26.36 -35.98
N GLY A 154 -6.37 25.09 -36.38
CA GLY A 154 -6.45 24.73 -37.79
C GLY A 154 -7.74 25.24 -38.45
N THR A 155 -8.90 25.10 -37.81
CA THR A 155 -10.18 25.61 -38.26
C THR A 155 -10.16 27.15 -38.37
N MET A 156 -9.66 27.84 -37.38
CA MET A 156 -9.56 29.30 -37.38
C MET A 156 -8.66 29.81 -38.50
N LEU A 157 -7.49 29.18 -38.76
CA LEU A 157 -6.60 29.53 -39.85
C LEU A 157 -7.26 29.27 -41.24
N TRP A 158 -8.10 28.26 -41.36
CA TRP A 158 -8.84 27.95 -42.57
C TRP A 158 -9.88 29.03 -42.93
N TYR A 159 -10.56 29.58 -41.88
CA TYR A 159 -11.58 30.64 -42.12
C TYR A 159 -10.97 32.02 -42.35
N ASP A 160 -10.12 32.51 -41.44
CA ASP A 160 -9.43 33.80 -41.60
C ASP A 160 -8.16 33.89 -40.73
N TRP A 161 -6.99 34.04 -41.35
CA TRP A 161 -5.72 34.07 -40.64
C TRP A 161 -5.53 35.36 -39.84
N ARG A 162 -6.14 36.50 -40.23
CA ARG A 162 -6.02 37.82 -39.56
C ARG A 162 -6.75 37.78 -38.23
N LEU A 163 -8.00 37.30 -38.24
CA LEU A 163 -8.79 37.15 -37.03
C LEU A 163 -8.17 36.08 -36.11
N THR A 164 -7.54 35.06 -36.66
CA THR A 164 -6.77 34.07 -35.90
C THR A 164 -5.60 34.73 -35.17
N LEU A 165 -4.82 35.60 -35.85
CA LEU A 165 -3.71 36.32 -35.24
C LEU A 165 -4.20 37.21 -34.10
N VAL A 166 -5.30 37.96 -34.26
CA VAL A 166 -5.96 38.76 -33.24
C VAL A 166 -6.31 37.89 -32.04
N THR A 167 -6.95 36.73 -32.29
CA THR A 167 -7.36 35.79 -31.24
C THR A 167 -6.17 35.27 -30.45
N VAL A 168 -5.08 34.88 -31.11
CA VAL A 168 -3.83 34.41 -30.47
C VAL A 168 -3.19 35.53 -29.63
N VAL A 169 -3.13 36.76 -30.14
CA VAL A 169 -2.57 37.90 -29.38
C VAL A 169 -3.43 38.21 -28.13
N LEU A 170 -4.75 38.25 -28.29
CA LEU A 170 -5.65 38.49 -27.14
C LEU A 170 -5.63 37.35 -26.13
N SER A 171 -5.38 36.12 -26.57
CA SER A 171 -5.26 34.98 -25.67
C SER A 171 -4.03 35.04 -24.76
N ALA A 172 -3.03 35.85 -25.10
CA ALA A 172 -1.85 36.05 -24.25
C ALA A 172 -2.21 36.65 -22.88
N LEU A 173 -3.26 37.46 -22.78
CA LEU A 173 -3.67 38.10 -21.52
C LEU A 173 -4.08 37.09 -20.44
N PRO A 174 -5.07 36.20 -20.62
CA PRO A 174 -5.42 35.21 -19.62
C PRO A 174 -4.30 34.19 -19.37
N ILE A 175 -3.44 33.94 -20.35
CA ILE A 175 -2.27 33.07 -20.21
C ILE A 175 -1.24 33.68 -19.25
N LEU A 176 -0.89 34.95 -19.44
CA LEU A 176 0.06 35.65 -18.58
C LEU A 176 -0.47 35.72 -17.13
N ILE A 177 -1.77 35.99 -16.95
CA ILE A 177 -2.43 35.95 -15.64
C ILE A 177 -2.27 34.57 -15.00
N SER A 178 -2.55 33.50 -15.75
CA SER A 178 -2.46 32.11 -15.24
C SER A 178 -1.04 31.74 -14.84
N ILE A 179 -0.03 32.10 -15.63
CA ILE A 179 1.38 31.78 -15.35
C ILE A 179 1.89 32.59 -14.14
N THR A 180 1.62 33.88 -14.08
CA THR A 180 2.14 34.75 -13.01
C THR A 180 1.54 34.44 -11.64
N LEU A 181 0.22 34.21 -11.59
CA LEU A 181 -0.50 33.92 -10.35
C LEU A 181 -0.48 32.43 -9.99
N GLY A 182 -0.32 31.53 -10.97
CA GLY A 182 -0.38 30.07 -10.76
C GLY A 182 0.69 29.54 -9.77
N GLN A 183 1.87 30.12 -9.75
CA GLN A 183 2.92 29.77 -8.78
C GLN A 183 2.50 30.09 -7.33
N GLY A 184 1.74 31.16 -7.14
CA GLY A 184 1.17 31.51 -5.84
C GLY A 184 0.16 30.49 -5.32
N LEU A 185 -0.64 29.88 -6.21
CA LEU A 185 -1.56 28.80 -5.88
C LEU A 185 -0.82 27.53 -5.46
N SER A 186 0.21 27.13 -6.22
CA SER A 186 1.02 25.95 -5.91
C SER A 186 1.69 26.01 -4.53
N ARG A 187 2.23 27.18 -4.15
CA ARG A 187 2.81 27.37 -2.79
C ARG A 187 1.75 27.21 -1.69
N ARG A 188 0.53 27.68 -1.92
CA ARG A 188 -0.56 27.56 -0.96
C ARG A 188 -1.08 26.11 -0.86
N GLU A 189 -1.09 25.38 -1.97
CA GLU A 189 -1.42 23.96 -1.99
C GLU A 189 -0.43 23.14 -1.15
N GLN A 190 0.88 23.41 -1.27
CA GLN A 190 1.91 22.79 -0.44
C GLN A 190 1.73 23.12 1.05
N ALA A 191 1.34 24.37 1.39
CA ALA A 191 1.07 24.75 2.76
C ALA A 191 -0.15 24.02 3.34
N VAL A 192 -1.20 23.81 2.54
CA VAL A 192 -2.38 23.00 2.95
C VAL A 192 -1.99 21.56 3.18
N SER A 193 -1.17 20.96 2.29
CA SER A 193 -0.68 19.58 2.46
C SER A 193 0.08 19.41 3.77
N GLY A 194 1.02 20.32 4.07
CA GLY A 194 1.79 20.26 5.33
C GLY A 194 0.94 20.42 6.59
N GLU A 195 -0.06 21.32 6.57
CA GLU A 195 -0.98 21.44 7.72
C GLU A 195 -1.94 20.24 7.84
N ASN A 196 -2.33 19.64 6.72
CA ASN A 196 -3.15 18.42 6.72
C ASN A 196 -2.39 17.22 7.32
N GLU A 197 -1.11 17.06 7.00
CA GLU A 197 -0.25 16.03 7.60
C GLU A 197 -0.17 16.20 9.13
N ARG A 198 0.03 17.42 9.60
CA ARG A 198 0.05 17.73 11.05
C ARG A 198 -1.28 17.45 11.72
N PHE A 199 -2.38 17.83 11.07
CA PHE A 199 -3.74 17.57 11.59
C PHE A 199 -4.01 16.07 11.70
N VAL A 200 -3.68 15.29 10.67
CA VAL A 200 -3.87 13.83 10.66
C VAL A 200 -3.01 13.18 11.76
N ALA A 201 -1.75 13.60 11.94
CA ALA A 201 -0.89 13.10 13.01
C ALA A 201 -1.50 13.39 14.40
N THR A 202 -1.97 14.62 14.64
CA THR A 202 -2.65 14.98 15.89
C THR A 202 -3.89 14.12 16.09
N LEU A 203 -4.73 13.95 15.07
CA LEU A 203 -5.96 13.15 15.15
C LEU A 203 -5.66 11.68 15.48
N GLN A 204 -4.64 11.11 14.85
CA GLN A 204 -4.21 9.73 15.14
C GLN A 204 -3.77 9.56 16.59
N ASP A 205 -3.00 10.50 17.12
CA ASP A 205 -2.56 10.49 18.51
C ASP A 205 -3.75 10.53 19.49
N LEU A 206 -4.69 11.44 19.24
CA LEU A 206 -5.88 11.59 20.09
C LEU A 206 -6.77 10.34 20.04
N LEU A 207 -6.93 9.72 18.87
CA LEU A 207 -7.75 8.51 18.71
C LEU A 207 -7.07 7.29 19.34
N ARG A 208 -5.75 7.14 19.21
CA ARG A 208 -5.00 6.05 19.87
C ARG A 208 -5.07 6.17 21.39
N GLY A 209 -5.04 7.39 21.92
CA GLY A 209 -5.16 7.68 23.35
C GLY A 209 -6.59 7.68 23.90
N PHE A 210 -7.62 7.25 23.14
CA PHE A 210 -9.02 7.45 23.52
C PHE A 210 -9.38 6.85 24.89
N SER A 211 -8.92 5.64 25.21
CA SER A 211 -9.16 5.01 26.51
C SER A 211 -8.52 5.80 27.65
N VAL A 212 -7.31 6.32 27.44
CA VAL A 212 -6.60 7.17 28.42
C VAL A 212 -7.36 8.49 28.60
N ILE A 213 -7.77 9.13 27.52
CA ILE A 213 -8.56 10.38 27.57
C ILE A 213 -9.81 10.19 28.42
N LYS A 214 -10.52 9.06 28.24
CA LYS A 214 -11.72 8.72 29.00
C LYS A 214 -11.43 8.42 30.47
N SER A 215 -10.43 7.59 30.76
CA SER A 215 -10.10 7.20 32.12
C SER A 215 -9.63 8.39 32.98
N PHE A 216 -8.96 9.37 32.37
CA PHE A 216 -8.47 10.58 33.08
C PHE A 216 -9.41 11.78 32.96
N LYS A 217 -10.61 11.63 32.35
CA LYS A 217 -11.59 12.72 32.13
C LYS A 217 -10.97 13.96 31.47
N ALA A 218 -10.09 13.73 30.49
CA ALA A 218 -9.31 14.79 29.83
C ALA A 218 -9.98 15.36 28.55
N GLU A 219 -11.25 15.03 28.29
CA GLU A 219 -11.96 15.35 27.03
C GLU A 219 -11.94 16.84 26.70
N GLY A 220 -12.12 17.71 27.70
CA GLY A 220 -12.14 19.16 27.51
C GLY A 220 -10.80 19.70 26.98
N ARG A 221 -9.68 19.20 27.52
CA ARG A 221 -8.33 19.60 27.09
C ARG A 221 -7.97 19.08 25.72
N VAL A 222 -8.32 17.82 25.46
CA VAL A 222 -8.10 17.16 24.18
C VAL A 222 -8.91 17.80 23.06
N ARG A 223 -10.18 18.17 23.35
CA ARG A 223 -11.02 18.96 22.42
C ARG A 223 -10.34 20.27 22.03
N GLY A 224 -9.73 20.97 22.98
CA GLY A 224 -8.97 22.20 22.69
C GLY A 224 -7.77 21.97 21.77
N LEU A 225 -7.07 20.85 21.88
CA LEU A 225 -5.97 20.49 20.96
C LEU A 225 -6.49 20.22 19.55
N PHE A 226 -7.58 19.46 19.44
CA PHE A 226 -8.25 19.21 18.17
C PHE A 226 -8.72 20.50 17.52
N ASP A 227 -9.42 21.38 18.28
CA ASP A 227 -9.95 22.64 17.76
C ASP A 227 -8.85 23.57 17.25
N GLN A 228 -7.70 23.61 17.92
CA GLN A 228 -6.53 24.37 17.46
C GLN A 228 -5.96 23.82 16.15
N ALA A 229 -5.77 22.50 16.05
CA ALA A 229 -5.25 21.87 14.84
C ALA A 229 -6.22 22.05 13.66
N ASN A 230 -7.52 21.84 13.90
CA ASN A 230 -8.58 22.05 12.92
C ASN A 230 -8.65 23.50 12.43
N HIS A 231 -8.59 24.46 13.36
CA HIS A 231 -8.61 25.88 13.02
C HIS A 231 -7.44 26.29 12.11
N ARG A 232 -6.21 25.82 12.41
CA ARG A 232 -5.01 26.08 11.58
C ARG A 232 -5.19 25.54 10.16
N LEU A 233 -5.63 24.29 10.04
CA LEU A 233 -5.88 23.64 8.76
C LEU A 233 -6.92 24.42 7.95
N GLU A 234 -8.10 24.69 8.54
CA GLU A 234 -9.19 25.36 7.83
C GLU A 234 -8.86 26.83 7.50
N GLN A 235 -8.08 27.50 8.34
CA GLN A 235 -7.57 28.84 8.04
C GLN A 235 -6.62 28.82 6.82
N THR A 236 -5.75 27.82 6.73
CA THR A 236 -4.83 27.65 5.58
C THR A 236 -5.61 27.30 4.32
N LYS A 237 -6.61 26.40 4.41
CA LYS A 237 -7.52 26.10 3.30
C LYS A 237 -8.33 27.32 2.86
N ARG A 238 -8.78 28.17 3.79
CA ARG A 238 -9.48 29.42 3.46
C ARG A 238 -8.60 30.35 2.63
N LYS A 239 -7.32 30.52 3.02
CA LYS A 239 -6.36 31.35 2.26
C LYS A 239 -6.11 30.80 0.85
N ARG A 240 -6.03 29.48 0.69
CA ARG A 240 -5.91 28.82 -0.60
C ARG A 240 -7.15 29.03 -1.46
N ARG A 241 -8.36 28.74 -0.91
CA ARG A 241 -9.64 28.91 -1.63
C ARG A 241 -9.86 30.36 -2.08
N TRP A 242 -9.58 31.33 -1.20
CA TRP A 242 -9.68 32.74 -1.58
C TRP A 242 -8.76 33.09 -2.75
N PHE A 243 -7.52 32.65 -2.71
CA PHE A 243 -6.57 32.91 -3.80
C PHE A 243 -6.97 32.21 -5.11
N GLU A 244 -7.53 31.02 -5.03
CA GLU A 244 -8.08 30.28 -6.16
C GLU A 244 -9.26 31.05 -6.79
N HIS A 245 -10.15 31.62 -5.98
CA HIS A 245 -11.23 32.47 -6.48
C HIS A 245 -10.70 33.77 -7.13
N VAL A 246 -9.70 34.39 -6.57
CA VAL A 246 -9.06 35.58 -7.16
C VAL A 246 -8.44 35.22 -8.51
N LEU A 247 -7.65 34.14 -8.57
CA LEU A 247 -7.07 33.65 -9.84
C LEU A 247 -8.15 33.33 -10.87
N GLY A 248 -9.18 32.60 -10.47
CA GLY A 248 -10.33 32.27 -11.33
C GLY A 248 -11.03 33.53 -11.85
N GLY A 249 -11.25 34.53 -10.99
CA GLY A 249 -11.86 35.79 -11.36
C GLY A 249 -11.06 36.55 -12.44
N PHE A 250 -9.77 36.69 -12.24
CA PHE A 250 -8.89 37.33 -13.24
C PHE A 250 -8.83 36.54 -14.56
N THR A 251 -8.76 35.21 -14.49
CA THR A 251 -8.72 34.35 -15.69
C THR A 251 -10.03 34.42 -16.47
N ASN A 252 -11.18 34.36 -15.76
CA ASN A 252 -12.50 34.46 -16.40
C ASN A 252 -12.72 35.84 -17.03
N THR A 253 -12.33 36.93 -16.34
CA THR A 253 -12.38 38.28 -16.89
C THR A 253 -11.46 38.41 -18.14
N GLY A 254 -10.24 37.86 -18.08
CA GLY A 254 -9.35 37.81 -19.23
C GLY A 254 -9.95 37.04 -20.42
N SER A 255 -10.65 35.94 -20.15
CA SER A 255 -11.37 35.17 -21.18
C SER A 255 -12.54 35.95 -21.77
N LEU A 256 -13.27 36.71 -20.96
CA LEU A 256 -14.34 37.61 -21.43
C LEU A 256 -13.77 38.71 -22.34
N VAL A 257 -12.65 39.34 -21.96
CA VAL A 257 -11.94 40.32 -22.78
C VAL A 257 -11.52 39.72 -24.12
N LEU A 258 -10.98 38.48 -24.12
CA LEU A 258 -10.67 37.76 -25.35
C LEU A 258 -11.90 37.59 -26.22
N GLN A 259 -13.00 37.04 -25.68
CA GLN A 259 -14.23 36.79 -26.44
C GLN A 259 -14.84 38.08 -27.02
N MET A 260 -14.92 39.15 -26.21
CA MET A 260 -15.41 40.42 -26.66
C MET A 260 -14.48 41.06 -27.71
N GLY A 261 -13.16 40.97 -27.50
CA GLY A 261 -12.18 41.47 -28.47
C GLY A 261 -12.28 40.76 -29.84
N VAL A 262 -12.39 39.43 -29.81
CA VAL A 262 -12.59 38.63 -31.02
C VAL A 262 -13.92 38.97 -31.71
N PHE A 263 -15.00 39.13 -30.90
CA PHE A 263 -16.29 39.51 -31.43
C PHE A 263 -16.27 40.89 -32.11
N ILE A 264 -15.68 41.91 -31.42
CA ILE A 264 -15.61 43.28 -31.95
C ILE A 264 -14.76 43.33 -33.23
N CYS A 265 -13.59 42.73 -33.22
CA CYS A 265 -12.70 42.70 -34.41
C CYS A 265 -13.34 41.90 -35.54
N GLY A 266 -13.97 40.75 -35.24
CA GLY A 266 -14.68 39.95 -36.24
C GLY A 266 -15.90 40.70 -36.80
N ALA A 267 -16.70 41.36 -35.97
CA ALA A 267 -17.83 42.17 -36.42
C ALA A 267 -17.39 43.31 -37.36
N TRP A 268 -16.24 43.94 -37.04
CA TRP A 268 -15.67 44.98 -37.89
C TRP A 268 -15.27 44.43 -39.30
N LEU A 269 -14.66 43.24 -39.34
CA LEU A 269 -14.36 42.57 -40.61
C LEU A 269 -15.62 42.14 -41.36
N ALA A 270 -16.64 41.66 -40.66
CA ALA A 270 -17.92 41.24 -41.23
C ALA A 270 -18.68 42.43 -41.82
N ILE A 271 -18.74 43.60 -41.16
CA ILE A 271 -19.35 44.81 -41.69
C ILE A 271 -18.64 45.28 -42.98
N ARG A 272 -17.34 45.03 -43.11
CA ARG A 272 -16.59 45.28 -44.35
C ARG A 272 -16.84 44.26 -45.47
N GLY A 273 -17.57 43.22 -45.15
CA GLY A 273 -17.83 42.13 -46.13
C GLY A 273 -16.64 41.19 -46.37
N GLU A 274 -15.62 41.23 -45.50
CA GLU A 274 -14.39 40.42 -45.61
C GLU A 274 -14.57 39.00 -45.05
N ILE A 275 -15.46 38.85 -44.06
CA ILE A 275 -15.90 37.57 -43.49
C ILE A 275 -17.41 37.58 -43.27
N THR A 276 -18.01 36.39 -43.01
CA THR A 276 -19.43 36.30 -42.67
C THR A 276 -19.72 36.50 -41.18
N ALA A 277 -20.96 36.80 -40.83
CA ALA A 277 -21.40 36.89 -39.44
C ALA A 277 -21.26 35.56 -38.70
N GLY A 278 -21.51 34.44 -39.42
CA GLY A 278 -21.30 33.09 -38.91
C GLY A 278 -19.84 32.81 -38.55
N THR A 279 -18.89 33.28 -39.38
CA THR A 279 -17.45 33.18 -39.08
C THR A 279 -17.12 33.82 -37.73
N VAL A 280 -17.71 34.99 -37.39
CA VAL A 280 -17.47 35.63 -36.07
C VAL A 280 -17.90 34.71 -34.93
N ILE A 281 -19.05 34.06 -35.01
CA ILE A 281 -19.54 33.13 -33.99
C ILE A 281 -18.64 31.89 -33.88
N ILE A 282 -18.15 31.36 -34.99
CA ILE A 282 -17.17 30.26 -35.00
C ILE A 282 -15.94 30.67 -34.18
N PHE A 283 -15.35 31.84 -34.44
CA PHE A 283 -14.16 32.32 -33.73
C PHE A 283 -14.38 32.53 -32.26
N VAL A 284 -15.53 33.09 -31.84
CA VAL A 284 -15.89 33.27 -30.43
C VAL A 284 -15.96 31.93 -29.73
N ASN A 285 -16.61 30.93 -30.32
CA ASN A 285 -16.69 29.58 -29.73
C ASN A 285 -15.31 28.90 -29.67
N LEU A 286 -14.54 28.92 -30.75
CA LEU A 286 -13.24 28.27 -30.83
C LEU A 286 -12.18 28.94 -29.95
N SER A 287 -12.31 30.24 -29.65
CA SER A 287 -11.38 30.99 -28.79
C SER A 287 -11.26 30.36 -27.40
N GLY A 288 -12.34 29.77 -26.87
CA GLY A 288 -12.34 29.04 -25.60
C GLY A 288 -11.44 27.82 -25.63
N TYR A 289 -11.36 27.12 -26.76
CA TYR A 289 -10.53 25.90 -26.90
C TYR A 289 -9.03 26.19 -27.00
N LEU A 290 -8.62 27.43 -27.28
CA LEU A 290 -7.22 27.82 -27.28
C LEU A 290 -6.66 28.02 -25.86
N LEU A 291 -7.49 28.40 -24.88
CA LEU A 291 -7.02 28.71 -23.54
C LEU A 291 -6.87 27.48 -22.65
N GLN A 292 -7.73 26.47 -22.79
CA GLN A 292 -7.79 25.32 -21.89
C GLN A 292 -6.48 24.50 -21.86
N PRO A 293 -5.85 24.14 -22.98
CA PRO A 293 -4.63 23.34 -22.95
C PRO A 293 -3.48 24.04 -22.25
N ILE A 294 -3.42 25.37 -22.38
CA ILE A 294 -2.32 26.17 -21.77
C ILE A 294 -2.37 26.11 -20.25
N GLN A 295 -3.57 26.02 -19.67
CA GLN A 295 -3.76 25.85 -18.24
C GLN A 295 -3.54 24.40 -17.80
N ILE A 296 -3.97 23.42 -18.59
CA ILE A 296 -4.01 22.00 -18.23
C ILE A 296 -2.66 21.30 -18.47
N VAL A 297 -1.93 21.64 -19.54
CA VAL A 297 -0.66 20.99 -19.88
C VAL A 297 0.39 21.10 -18.77
N PRO A 298 0.65 22.27 -18.15
CA PRO A 298 1.59 22.36 -17.04
C PRO A 298 1.17 21.53 -15.81
N GLN A 299 -0.14 21.54 -15.48
CA GLN A 299 -0.68 20.75 -14.39
C GLN A 299 -0.57 19.24 -14.69
N TYR A 300 -0.82 18.83 -15.93
CA TYR A 300 -0.63 17.46 -16.38
C TYR A 300 0.81 16.98 -16.15
N TRP A 301 1.80 17.77 -16.58
CA TRP A 301 3.21 17.41 -16.41
C TRP A 301 3.60 17.35 -14.93
N ALA A 302 3.11 18.28 -14.11
CA ALA A 302 3.36 18.27 -12.67
C ALA A 302 2.73 17.04 -12.02
N SER A 303 1.46 16.75 -12.30
CA SER A 303 0.73 15.58 -11.79
C SER A 303 1.34 14.27 -12.25
N ARG A 304 1.72 14.17 -13.53
CA ARG A 304 2.39 12.99 -14.08
C ARG A 304 3.74 12.74 -13.40
N ARG A 305 4.49 13.80 -13.10
CA ARG A 305 5.77 13.70 -12.37
C ARG A 305 5.54 13.23 -10.94
N ALA A 306 4.53 13.79 -10.25
CA ALA A 306 4.15 13.37 -8.91
C ALA A 306 3.68 11.91 -8.87
N ALA A 307 2.78 11.50 -9.77
CA ALA A 307 2.33 10.12 -9.87
C ALA A 307 3.47 9.15 -10.18
N ARG A 308 4.43 9.55 -11.03
CA ARG A 308 5.62 8.75 -11.30
C ARG A 308 6.47 8.56 -10.04
N SER A 309 6.63 9.59 -9.21
CA SER A 309 7.36 9.45 -7.94
C SER A 309 6.67 8.48 -6.97
N LEU A 310 5.32 8.37 -7.01
CA LEU A 310 4.58 7.36 -6.24
C LEU A 310 4.84 5.94 -6.76
N VAL A 311 4.90 5.76 -8.09
CA VAL A 311 5.29 4.47 -8.68
C VAL A 311 6.74 4.10 -8.31
N ASP A 312 7.65 5.07 -8.36
CA ASP A 312 9.06 4.85 -7.97
C ASP A 312 9.17 4.54 -6.45
N LYS A 313 8.34 5.18 -5.62
CA LYS A 313 8.21 4.86 -4.17
C LYS A 313 7.72 3.43 -3.96
N LEU A 314 6.67 2.97 -4.68
CA LEU A 314 6.23 1.58 -4.63
C LEU A 314 7.35 0.63 -5.05
N ALA A 315 7.99 0.90 -6.19
CA ALA A 315 9.12 0.11 -6.68
C ALA A 315 10.24 0.03 -5.64
N GLN A 316 10.56 1.12 -4.96
CA GLN A 316 11.53 1.14 -3.88
C GLN A 316 11.06 0.29 -2.69
N VAL A 317 9.84 0.50 -2.22
CA VAL A 317 9.27 -0.26 -1.09
C VAL A 317 9.20 -1.76 -1.38
N THR A 318 8.97 -2.16 -2.62
CA THR A 318 8.91 -3.58 -3.03
C THR A 318 10.28 -4.16 -3.38
N ALA A 319 11.24 -3.35 -3.85
CA ALA A 319 12.59 -3.78 -4.20
C ALA A 319 13.58 -3.74 -3.02
N GLU A 320 13.36 -2.85 -2.07
CA GLU A 320 14.14 -2.82 -0.84
C GLU A 320 13.89 -4.13 -0.09
N ASN A 321 14.93 -4.95 -0.05
CA ASN A 321 14.92 -6.26 0.57
C ASN A 321 14.02 -7.30 -0.14
N ALA A 322 13.93 -7.28 -1.48
CA ALA A 322 13.45 -8.43 -2.25
C ALA A 322 14.16 -9.69 -1.74
N ALA A 323 13.47 -10.83 -1.76
CA ALA A 323 13.98 -12.09 -1.26
C ALA A 323 15.44 -12.25 -1.67
N HIS A 324 16.32 -12.40 -0.68
CA HIS A 324 17.70 -12.72 -0.98
C HIS A 324 17.70 -14.09 -1.66
N THR A 325 18.25 -14.17 -2.83
CA THR A 325 18.64 -15.44 -3.45
C THR A 325 19.79 -16.01 -2.61
N GLY A 326 19.46 -16.59 -1.46
CA GLY A 326 20.39 -17.31 -0.62
C GLY A 326 20.64 -18.71 -1.16
N ARG A 327 21.49 -19.47 -0.48
CA ARG A 327 21.68 -20.89 -0.76
C ARG A 327 20.52 -21.67 -0.15
N PRO A 328 19.85 -22.55 -0.89
CA PRO A 328 18.87 -23.45 -0.31
C PRO A 328 19.59 -24.42 0.65
N ILE A 329 18.94 -24.73 1.77
CA ILE A 329 19.41 -25.71 2.73
C ILE A 329 18.49 -26.94 2.71
N PRO A 330 18.97 -28.12 3.17
CA PRO A 330 18.13 -29.31 3.30
C PRO A 330 16.94 -29.08 4.24
N GLN A 331 15.82 -29.74 3.93
CA GLN A 331 14.62 -29.71 4.78
C GLN A 331 14.72 -30.59 6.05
N GLN A 332 15.92 -30.91 6.47
CA GLN A 332 16.23 -31.67 7.69
C GLN A 332 17.47 -31.09 8.34
N LEU A 333 17.46 -30.89 9.64
CA LEU A 333 18.63 -30.49 10.39
C LEU A 333 19.55 -31.73 10.54
N GLN A 334 20.79 -31.65 9.99
CA GLN A 334 21.73 -32.78 9.92
C GLN A 334 22.79 -32.69 11.02
N ASP A 335 23.33 -31.49 11.29
CA ASP A 335 24.41 -31.28 12.25
C ASP A 335 23.95 -30.41 13.44
N ALA A 336 23.67 -29.14 13.21
CA ALA A 336 23.23 -28.24 14.28
C ALA A 336 22.81 -26.87 13.77
N ILE A 337 22.03 -26.15 14.60
CA ILE A 337 21.98 -24.70 14.58
C ILE A 337 22.98 -24.18 15.60
N GLN A 338 23.97 -23.39 15.16
CA GLN A 338 25.05 -22.92 16.02
C GLN A 338 25.17 -21.39 16.00
N LEU A 339 25.18 -20.80 17.19
CA LEU A 339 25.48 -19.39 17.40
C LEU A 339 26.88 -19.29 18.01
N ARG A 340 27.71 -18.37 17.50
CA ARG A 340 29.05 -18.09 18.00
C ARG A 340 29.22 -16.60 18.17
N ASP A 341 29.40 -16.19 19.44
CA ASP A 341 29.70 -14.80 19.81
C ASP A 341 28.70 -13.78 19.23
N VAL A 342 27.40 -14.11 19.29
CA VAL A 342 26.35 -13.32 18.66
C VAL A 342 25.96 -12.16 19.55
N THR A 343 26.08 -10.94 19.01
CA THR A 343 25.56 -9.70 19.63
C THR A 343 24.52 -9.06 18.72
N PHE A 344 23.37 -8.72 19.27
CA PHE A 344 22.25 -8.13 18.53
C PHE A 344 21.44 -7.15 19.39
N GLY A 345 21.03 -6.04 18.78
CA GLY A 345 20.08 -5.07 19.34
C GLY A 345 19.23 -4.44 18.25
N TYR A 346 18.00 -4.02 18.56
CA TYR A 346 17.14 -3.27 17.62
C TYR A 346 17.61 -1.82 17.45
N GLU A 347 18.33 -1.27 18.45
CA GLU A 347 19.02 0.03 18.41
C GLU A 347 20.54 -0.22 18.44
N PRO A 348 21.36 0.53 17.68
CA PRO A 348 22.79 0.26 17.57
C PRO A 348 23.55 0.23 18.93
N ASP A 349 23.12 1.06 19.88
CA ASP A 349 23.83 1.23 21.16
C ASP A 349 23.20 0.44 22.33
N LYS A 350 22.21 -0.41 22.05
CA LYS A 350 21.49 -1.18 23.07
C LYS A 350 21.43 -2.66 22.70
N PRO A 351 22.47 -3.44 22.98
CA PRO A 351 22.45 -4.88 22.75
C PRO A 351 21.39 -5.55 23.63
N ILE A 352 20.61 -6.45 23.03
CA ILE A 352 19.63 -7.30 23.71
C ILE A 352 20.21 -8.71 23.88
N LEU A 353 20.96 -9.17 22.89
CA LEU A 353 21.80 -10.36 23.01
C LEU A 353 23.25 -9.89 22.99
N ASP A 354 24.06 -10.43 23.89
CA ASP A 354 25.42 -9.99 24.13
C ASP A 354 26.36 -11.18 24.23
N HIS A 355 27.27 -11.32 23.25
CA HIS A 355 28.26 -12.41 23.17
C HIS A 355 27.65 -13.81 23.32
N LEU A 356 26.46 -14.07 22.79
CA LEU A 356 25.73 -15.30 22.99
C LEU A 356 26.29 -16.42 22.11
N SER A 357 26.65 -17.55 22.76
CA SER A 357 27.14 -18.76 22.08
C SER A 357 26.33 -19.96 22.55
N VAL A 358 25.75 -20.72 21.60
CA VAL A 358 24.96 -21.93 21.87
C VAL A 358 24.91 -22.83 20.64
N ARG A 359 24.76 -24.15 20.88
CA ARG A 359 24.56 -25.17 19.84
C ARG A 359 23.29 -25.94 20.12
N PHE A 360 22.43 -26.07 19.10
CA PHE A 360 21.21 -26.88 19.12
C PHE A 360 21.38 -28.06 18.17
N GLU A 361 21.34 -29.27 18.72
CA GLU A 361 21.53 -30.51 17.99
C GLU A 361 20.23 -31.10 17.47
N PRO A 362 20.25 -31.87 16.36
CA PRO A 362 19.04 -32.49 15.79
C PRO A 362 18.32 -33.40 16.79
N GLY A 363 16.98 -33.34 16.78
CA GLY A 363 16.12 -34.19 17.61
C GLY A 363 16.20 -33.94 19.12
N LYS A 364 16.92 -32.91 19.57
CA LYS A 364 17.05 -32.53 20.98
C LYS A 364 16.01 -31.48 21.38
N ARG A 365 15.64 -31.49 22.65
CA ARG A 365 14.65 -30.61 23.26
C ARG A 365 15.32 -29.64 24.23
N TYR A 366 15.18 -28.36 23.96
CA TYR A 366 15.81 -27.30 24.76
C TYR A 366 14.76 -26.44 25.43
N ALA A 367 14.90 -26.21 26.74
CA ALA A 367 14.14 -25.18 27.47
C ALA A 367 14.97 -23.90 27.57
N LEU A 368 14.37 -22.77 27.24
CA LEU A 368 14.95 -21.45 27.36
C LEU A 368 14.27 -20.72 28.53
N VAL A 369 14.99 -20.53 29.62
CA VAL A 369 14.52 -19.97 30.89
C VAL A 369 15.24 -18.65 31.18
N GLY A 370 14.62 -17.73 31.87
CA GLY A 370 15.25 -16.46 32.26
C GLY A 370 14.22 -15.39 32.61
N THR A 371 14.69 -14.29 33.17
CA THR A 371 13.85 -13.15 33.55
C THR A 371 13.16 -12.51 32.31
N SER A 372 12.08 -11.76 32.54
CA SER A 372 11.46 -10.96 31.48
C SER A 372 12.49 -9.95 30.94
N GLY A 373 12.53 -9.77 29.62
CA GLY A 373 13.51 -8.90 28.98
C GLY A 373 14.92 -9.47 28.82
N ALA A 374 15.17 -10.74 29.18
CA ALA A 374 16.49 -11.36 29.02
C ALA A 374 16.93 -11.63 27.57
N GLY A 375 16.06 -11.42 26.57
CA GLY A 375 16.37 -11.63 25.15
C GLY A 375 15.86 -12.95 24.56
N LYS A 376 15.02 -13.72 25.28
CA LYS A 376 14.52 -15.03 24.84
C LYS A 376 13.77 -14.99 23.50
N SER A 377 12.74 -14.15 23.38
CA SER A 377 11.97 -13.98 22.13
C SER A 377 12.83 -13.39 20.99
N THR A 378 13.80 -12.54 21.34
CA THR A 378 14.77 -12.00 20.38
C THR A 378 15.64 -13.09 19.79
N LEU A 379 16.09 -14.05 20.62
CA LEU A 379 16.83 -15.22 20.14
C LEU A 379 15.99 -16.05 19.16
N LEU A 380 14.74 -16.39 19.52
CA LEU A 380 13.86 -17.15 18.62
C LEU A 380 13.60 -16.40 17.30
N ASN A 381 13.39 -15.08 17.35
CA ASN A 381 13.22 -14.27 16.17
C ASN A 381 14.47 -14.25 15.28
N LEU A 382 15.67 -14.19 15.86
CA LEU A 382 16.90 -14.30 15.07
C LEU A 382 17.02 -15.66 14.39
N LEU A 383 16.67 -16.76 15.06
CA LEU A 383 16.64 -18.10 14.47
C LEU A 383 15.63 -18.23 13.33
N MET A 384 14.57 -17.43 13.34
CA MET A 384 13.62 -17.28 12.20
C MET A 384 14.15 -16.38 11.07
N GLY A 385 15.38 -15.90 11.16
CA GLY A 385 15.96 -15.01 10.16
C GLY A 385 15.31 -13.60 10.12
N SER A 386 14.74 -13.14 11.26
CA SER A 386 14.06 -11.83 11.34
C SER A 386 15.02 -10.64 11.20
N SER A 387 16.31 -10.83 11.41
CA SER A 387 17.34 -9.83 11.17
C SER A 387 18.62 -10.48 10.66
N ARG A 388 19.33 -9.74 9.82
CA ARG A 388 20.68 -10.10 9.34
C ARG A 388 21.76 -9.18 9.91
N ASP A 389 21.37 -8.17 10.66
CA ASP A 389 22.25 -7.15 11.24
C ASP A 389 22.62 -7.55 12.69
N TYR A 390 23.46 -8.59 12.82
CA TYR A 390 24.04 -9.04 14.08
C TYR A 390 25.56 -9.17 13.93
N SER A 391 26.32 -9.09 15.00
CA SER A 391 27.73 -9.46 15.01
C SER A 391 27.89 -10.95 15.42
N GLY A 392 29.05 -11.52 15.17
CA GLY A 392 29.25 -12.95 15.31
C GLY A 392 28.71 -13.76 14.15
N SER A 393 28.43 -15.06 14.37
CA SER A 393 27.99 -16.00 13.34
C SER A 393 26.81 -16.84 13.85
N ILE A 394 25.79 -17.02 12.99
CA ILE A 394 24.68 -17.97 13.18
C ILE A 394 24.68 -18.90 11.99
N THR A 395 24.91 -20.20 12.23
CA THR A 395 24.94 -21.19 11.15
C THR A 395 23.88 -22.27 11.32
N VAL A 396 23.32 -22.75 10.22
CA VAL A 396 22.47 -23.94 10.13
C VAL A 396 23.21 -24.95 9.27
N ASP A 397 23.57 -26.08 9.86
CA ASP A 397 24.41 -27.13 9.20
C ASP A 397 25.67 -26.54 8.56
N GLY A 398 26.33 -25.58 9.23
CA GLY A 398 27.55 -24.93 8.75
C GLY A 398 27.31 -23.81 7.71
N VAL A 399 26.09 -23.57 7.24
CA VAL A 399 25.75 -22.46 6.34
C VAL A 399 25.38 -21.23 7.17
N GLU A 400 26.02 -20.10 6.90
CA GLU A 400 25.73 -18.84 7.60
C GLU A 400 24.29 -18.37 7.31
N MET A 401 23.53 -18.04 8.34
CA MET A 401 22.12 -17.63 8.27
C MET A 401 21.87 -16.48 7.28
N ARG A 402 22.83 -15.59 7.13
CA ARG A 402 22.76 -14.45 6.18
C ARG A 402 22.74 -14.90 4.73
N ASP A 403 23.33 -16.08 4.44
CA ASP A 403 23.48 -16.63 3.11
C ASP A 403 22.41 -17.68 2.78
N ILE A 404 21.52 -18.00 3.73
CA ILE A 404 20.44 -18.98 3.54
C ILE A 404 19.27 -18.32 2.80
N ASP A 405 18.70 -19.09 1.86
CA ASP A 405 17.43 -18.74 1.23
C ASP A 405 16.30 -18.77 2.26
N PRO A 406 15.53 -17.67 2.43
CA PRO A 406 14.47 -17.59 3.44
C PRO A 406 13.41 -18.67 3.31
N ASP A 407 13.02 -19.04 2.09
CA ASP A 407 11.97 -20.04 1.89
C ASP A 407 12.42 -21.41 2.39
N SER A 408 13.68 -21.80 2.11
CA SER A 408 14.25 -23.06 2.63
C SER A 408 14.43 -23.02 4.16
N LEU A 409 14.70 -21.86 4.75
CA LEU A 409 14.74 -21.70 6.20
C LEU A 409 13.34 -21.87 6.83
N TYR A 410 12.30 -21.33 6.20
CA TYR A 410 10.92 -21.49 6.70
C TYR A 410 10.39 -22.91 6.50
N ASP A 411 10.90 -23.68 5.56
CA ASP A 411 10.60 -25.11 5.45
C ASP A 411 11.27 -25.95 6.53
N LEU A 412 12.40 -25.48 7.07
CA LEU A 412 13.11 -26.15 8.15
C LEU A 412 12.57 -25.77 9.54
N ILE A 413 12.20 -24.49 9.75
CA ILE A 413 11.90 -23.94 11.08
C ILE A 413 10.49 -23.34 11.10
N SER A 414 9.71 -23.64 12.14
CA SER A 414 8.46 -22.94 12.45
C SER A 414 8.48 -22.32 13.84
N LEU A 415 7.67 -21.27 14.03
CA LEU A 415 7.56 -20.55 15.28
C LEU A 415 6.12 -20.49 15.76
N ILE A 416 5.87 -20.96 16.97
CA ILE A 416 4.64 -20.67 17.73
C ILE A 416 4.92 -19.40 18.54
N SER A 417 4.34 -18.28 18.12
CA SER A 417 4.58 -16.98 18.75
C SER A 417 3.65 -16.74 19.95
N GLN A 418 4.11 -15.91 20.88
CA GLN A 418 3.32 -15.46 22.03
C GLN A 418 2.06 -14.69 21.58
N ASN A 419 2.21 -13.79 20.60
CA ASN A 419 1.12 -13.03 20.02
C ASN A 419 0.57 -13.75 18.79
N VAL A 420 -0.59 -14.37 18.95
CA VAL A 420 -1.23 -15.14 17.88
C VAL A 420 -2.03 -14.24 16.96
N PHE A 421 -1.73 -14.29 15.67
CA PHE A 421 -2.54 -13.70 14.61
C PHE A 421 -3.41 -14.76 13.93
N LEU A 422 -4.72 -14.47 13.78
CA LEU A 422 -5.66 -15.27 13.01
C LEU A 422 -6.32 -14.42 11.93
N PHE A 423 -6.47 -15.01 10.74
CA PHE A 423 -7.22 -14.40 9.65
C PHE A 423 -8.73 -14.40 9.98
N ASP A 424 -9.46 -13.42 9.47
CA ASP A 424 -10.93 -13.43 9.49
C ASP A 424 -11.46 -14.47 8.51
N ASP A 425 -11.24 -15.72 8.87
CA ASP A 425 -11.64 -16.90 8.12
C ASP A 425 -12.02 -18.05 9.08
N THR A 426 -12.30 -19.22 8.55
CA THR A 426 -12.66 -20.39 9.35
C THR A 426 -11.51 -20.87 10.25
N ILE A 427 -11.83 -21.60 11.32
CA ILE A 427 -10.82 -22.26 12.15
C ILE A 427 -9.97 -23.20 11.28
N ARG A 428 -10.61 -23.99 10.40
CA ARG A 428 -9.94 -24.90 9.49
C ARG A 428 -8.91 -24.17 8.61
N ASN A 429 -9.31 -23.07 7.94
CA ASN A 429 -8.41 -22.29 7.07
C ASN A 429 -7.28 -21.66 7.86
N ASN A 430 -7.52 -21.27 9.11
CA ASN A 430 -6.48 -20.78 10.01
C ASN A 430 -5.49 -21.85 10.45
N ILE A 431 -5.90 -23.11 10.58
CA ILE A 431 -5.01 -24.24 10.88
C ILE A 431 -4.21 -24.64 9.64
N THR A 432 -4.88 -24.80 8.48
CA THR A 432 -4.27 -25.30 7.24
C THR A 432 -3.47 -24.21 6.51
N MET A 433 -3.63 -22.95 6.88
CA MET A 433 -3.08 -21.79 6.15
C MET A 433 -3.44 -21.84 4.65
N PHE A 434 -4.69 -22.21 4.37
CA PHE A 434 -5.26 -22.36 3.02
C PHE A 434 -4.56 -23.45 2.17
N GLY A 435 -3.77 -24.33 2.80
CA GLY A 435 -3.12 -25.45 2.13
C GLY A 435 -4.02 -26.70 2.11
N ASP A 436 -3.68 -27.63 1.21
CA ASP A 436 -4.35 -28.91 1.06
C ASP A 436 -3.71 -29.94 1.98
N PHE A 437 -4.46 -30.38 3.01
CA PHE A 437 -4.07 -31.45 3.95
C PHE A 437 -5.18 -32.47 4.05
N SER A 438 -4.82 -33.73 4.33
CA SER A 438 -5.81 -34.76 4.54
C SER A 438 -6.59 -34.51 5.85
N PRO A 439 -7.87 -34.93 5.95
CA PRO A 439 -8.63 -34.81 7.18
C PRO A 439 -7.91 -35.43 8.38
N GLU A 440 -7.26 -36.57 8.19
CA GLU A 440 -6.55 -37.29 9.25
C GLU A 440 -5.35 -36.49 9.81
N GLN A 441 -4.63 -35.73 8.93
CA GLN A 441 -3.54 -34.85 9.34
C GLN A 441 -4.07 -33.67 10.17
N VAL A 442 -5.16 -33.05 9.72
CA VAL A 442 -5.79 -31.94 10.44
C VAL A 442 -6.29 -32.41 11.80
N ASP A 443 -7.00 -33.53 11.86
CA ASP A 443 -7.52 -34.13 13.11
C ASP A 443 -6.40 -34.48 14.09
N ALA A 444 -5.29 -35.00 13.61
CA ALA A 444 -4.12 -35.29 14.45
C ALA A 444 -3.55 -34.01 15.08
N ALA A 445 -3.37 -32.95 14.29
CA ALA A 445 -2.89 -31.65 14.77
C ALA A 445 -3.87 -31.00 15.76
N VAL A 446 -5.16 -31.08 15.49
CA VAL A 446 -6.23 -30.59 16.36
C VAL A 446 -6.20 -31.28 17.72
N ARG A 447 -6.11 -32.63 17.75
CA ARG A 447 -6.01 -33.41 19.00
C ARG A 447 -4.76 -33.07 19.79
N GLN A 448 -3.60 -33.00 19.11
CA GLN A 448 -2.34 -32.66 19.77
C GLN A 448 -2.34 -31.24 20.35
N ALA A 449 -3.01 -30.30 19.70
CA ALA A 449 -3.18 -28.93 20.19
C ALA A 449 -4.26 -28.77 21.27
N GLY A 450 -5.02 -29.84 21.56
CA GLY A 450 -6.13 -29.80 22.53
C GLY A 450 -7.29 -28.92 22.07
N LEU A 451 -7.55 -28.90 20.75
CA LEU A 451 -8.59 -28.05 20.14
C LEU A 451 -9.92 -28.80 19.93
N ASP A 452 -9.97 -30.12 20.22
CA ASP A 452 -11.11 -30.98 19.99
C ASP A 452 -12.43 -30.38 20.52
N GLY A 453 -12.49 -30.02 21.79
CA GLY A 453 -13.70 -29.48 22.42
C GLY A 453 -14.14 -28.13 21.83
N VAL A 454 -13.24 -27.34 21.21
CA VAL A 454 -13.62 -26.11 20.53
C VAL A 454 -14.29 -26.43 19.20
N LEU A 455 -13.74 -27.40 18.45
CA LEU A 455 -14.33 -27.83 17.18
C LEU A 455 -15.65 -28.57 17.37
N GLU A 456 -15.79 -29.37 18.43
CA GLU A 456 -17.08 -30.01 18.79
C GLU A 456 -18.16 -28.97 19.10
N GLN A 457 -17.81 -27.87 19.75
CA GLN A 457 -18.76 -26.82 20.10
C GLN A 457 -19.10 -25.88 18.94
N ARG A 458 -18.13 -25.50 18.13
CA ARG A 458 -18.25 -24.41 17.14
C ARG A 458 -18.24 -24.88 15.69
N GLY A 459 -17.68 -26.05 15.41
CA GLY A 459 -17.43 -26.56 14.06
C GLY A 459 -16.15 -26.02 13.45
N GLU A 460 -15.62 -26.71 12.46
CA GLU A 460 -14.42 -26.32 11.72
C GLU A 460 -14.61 -25.04 10.88
N ASP A 461 -15.83 -24.81 10.40
CA ASP A 461 -16.23 -23.69 9.55
C ASP A 461 -16.56 -22.42 10.36
N TYR A 462 -16.39 -22.44 11.68
CA TYR A 462 -16.60 -21.25 12.51
C TYR A 462 -15.59 -20.15 12.14
N ARG A 463 -16.09 -18.96 11.82
CA ARG A 463 -15.26 -17.80 11.47
C ARG A 463 -14.65 -17.16 12.71
N CYS A 464 -13.34 -17.01 12.68
CA CYS A 464 -12.56 -16.46 13.81
C CYS A 464 -12.81 -14.96 14.06
N GLY A 465 -13.26 -14.21 13.03
CA GLY A 465 -13.32 -12.75 13.06
C GLY A 465 -11.94 -12.09 12.96
N GLU A 466 -11.93 -10.78 12.82
CA GLU A 466 -10.70 -9.99 12.69
C GLU A 466 -9.76 -10.23 13.88
N ASN A 467 -8.50 -10.66 13.61
CA ASN A 467 -7.52 -11.06 14.64
C ASN A 467 -8.04 -12.14 15.62
N GLY A 468 -9.03 -12.94 15.22
CA GLY A 468 -9.57 -13.99 16.04
C GLY A 468 -10.41 -13.49 17.23
N VAL A 469 -11.07 -12.33 17.11
CA VAL A 469 -11.91 -11.74 18.17
C VAL A 469 -13.05 -12.66 18.60
N GLY A 470 -13.49 -13.58 17.74
CA GLY A 470 -14.51 -14.58 18.03
C GLY A 470 -14.03 -15.73 18.94
N LEU A 471 -12.73 -15.82 19.22
CA LEU A 471 -12.11 -16.86 20.02
C LEU A 471 -11.50 -16.27 21.30
N SER A 472 -11.53 -17.06 22.39
CA SER A 472 -10.79 -16.73 23.62
C SER A 472 -9.28 -16.75 23.36
N GLY A 473 -8.48 -16.13 24.24
CA GLY A 473 -7.02 -16.13 24.14
C GLY A 473 -6.44 -17.54 24.05
N GLY A 474 -6.92 -18.47 24.86
CA GLY A 474 -6.50 -19.86 24.86
C GLY A 474 -6.91 -20.63 23.59
N GLU A 475 -8.09 -20.36 23.04
CA GLU A 475 -8.54 -20.96 21.77
C GLU A 475 -7.67 -20.49 20.60
N ARG A 476 -7.38 -19.17 20.52
CA ARG A 476 -6.46 -18.62 19.50
C ARG A 476 -5.09 -19.28 19.58
N GLN A 477 -4.56 -19.44 20.78
CA GLN A 477 -3.26 -20.05 21.01
C GLN A 477 -3.23 -21.52 20.55
N ARG A 478 -4.26 -22.29 20.85
CA ARG A 478 -4.40 -23.68 20.37
C ARG A 478 -4.52 -23.78 18.83
N VAL A 479 -5.21 -22.84 18.18
CA VAL A 479 -5.23 -22.77 16.69
C VAL A 479 -3.81 -22.54 16.13
N SER A 480 -3.03 -21.65 16.74
CA SER A 480 -1.65 -21.42 16.32
C SER A 480 -0.74 -22.63 16.54
N ILE A 481 -0.96 -23.35 17.62
CA ILE A 481 -0.25 -24.61 17.90
C ILE A 481 -0.61 -25.67 16.85
N ALA A 482 -1.91 -25.88 16.59
CA ALA A 482 -2.37 -26.82 15.56
C ALA A 482 -1.77 -26.51 14.18
N ARG A 483 -1.72 -25.22 13.80
CA ARG A 483 -1.08 -24.74 12.57
C ARG A 483 0.38 -25.18 12.47
N SER A 484 1.16 -25.00 13.53
CA SER A 484 2.58 -25.34 13.53
C SER A 484 2.83 -26.85 13.56
N LEU A 485 2.00 -27.59 14.28
CA LEU A 485 2.07 -29.05 14.32
C LEU A 485 1.69 -29.68 12.96
N LEU A 486 0.65 -29.15 12.31
CA LEU A 486 0.24 -29.61 10.98
C LEU A 486 1.32 -29.37 9.92
N ARG A 487 2.07 -28.27 10.04
CA ARG A 487 3.20 -27.97 9.13
C ARG A 487 4.34 -28.98 9.26
N GLY A 488 4.59 -29.52 10.45
CA GLY A 488 5.52 -30.64 10.66
C GLY A 488 6.98 -30.34 10.37
N THR A 489 7.47 -29.10 10.64
CA THR A 489 8.87 -28.72 10.40
C THR A 489 9.84 -29.43 11.33
N PRO A 490 11.08 -29.77 10.89
CA PRO A 490 12.09 -30.44 11.71
C PRO A 490 12.54 -29.66 12.94
N VAL A 491 12.41 -28.32 12.93
CA VAL A 491 12.75 -27.45 14.06
C VAL A 491 11.52 -26.64 14.46
N LEU A 492 11.14 -26.75 15.74
CA LEU A 492 10.00 -26.06 16.31
C LEU A 492 10.46 -25.07 17.39
N LEU A 493 10.26 -23.79 17.15
CA LEU A 493 10.46 -22.73 18.10
C LEU A 493 9.14 -22.41 18.80
N VAL A 494 9.17 -22.25 20.13
CA VAL A 494 7.97 -22.02 20.93
C VAL A 494 8.21 -20.84 21.86
N ASP A 495 7.51 -19.72 21.64
CA ASP A 495 7.62 -18.52 22.47
C ASP A 495 6.40 -18.38 23.38
N GLU A 496 6.52 -18.84 24.63
CA GLU A 496 5.49 -18.76 25.67
C GLU A 496 4.09 -19.21 25.21
N ALA A 497 4.01 -20.20 24.31
CA ALA A 497 2.78 -20.62 23.64
C ALA A 497 1.68 -21.18 24.58
N THR A 498 1.95 -21.31 25.86
CA THR A 498 1.00 -21.82 26.85
C THR A 498 0.59 -20.80 27.91
N ALA A 499 1.01 -19.54 27.79
CA ALA A 499 0.76 -18.51 28.79
C ALA A 499 -0.74 -18.20 29.00
N ALA A 500 -1.55 -18.29 27.94
CA ALA A 500 -3.00 -18.03 28.00
C ALA A 500 -3.85 -19.30 28.24
N LEU A 501 -3.21 -20.46 28.49
CA LEU A 501 -3.90 -21.72 28.73
C LEU A 501 -3.99 -22.01 30.25
N ASP A 502 -5.03 -22.72 30.63
CA ASP A 502 -5.13 -23.31 31.98
C ASP A 502 -4.00 -24.33 32.21
N ALA A 503 -3.68 -24.62 33.46
CA ALA A 503 -2.54 -25.46 33.84
C ALA A 503 -2.60 -26.87 33.22
N HIS A 504 -3.79 -27.49 33.19
CA HIS A 504 -3.95 -28.84 32.66
C HIS A 504 -3.75 -28.86 31.13
N THR A 505 -4.40 -27.97 30.41
CA THR A 505 -4.26 -27.86 28.94
C THR A 505 -2.82 -27.48 28.56
N ALA A 506 -2.19 -26.59 29.29
CA ALA A 506 -0.81 -26.19 29.03
C ALA A 506 0.18 -27.35 29.20
N SER A 507 0.03 -28.14 30.29
CA SER A 507 0.86 -29.33 30.50
C SER A 507 0.65 -30.39 29.42
N ARG A 508 -0.60 -30.63 28.99
CA ARG A 508 -0.96 -31.55 27.90
C ARG A 508 -0.32 -31.11 26.57
N VAL A 509 -0.45 -29.83 26.21
CA VAL A 509 0.12 -29.28 24.97
C VAL A 509 1.64 -29.30 24.99
N THR A 510 2.27 -28.90 26.10
CA THR A 510 3.73 -28.96 26.26
C THR A 510 4.22 -30.40 26.13
N SER A 511 3.53 -31.35 26.77
CA SER A 511 3.84 -32.78 26.64
C SER A 511 3.72 -33.26 25.20
N ALA A 512 2.64 -32.90 24.49
CA ALA A 512 2.46 -33.25 23.08
C ALA A 512 3.61 -32.72 22.19
N ILE A 513 4.06 -31.50 22.42
CA ILE A 513 5.21 -30.93 21.70
C ILE A 513 6.50 -31.71 22.02
N LEU A 514 6.73 -32.07 23.28
CA LEU A 514 7.91 -32.84 23.69
C LEU A 514 7.86 -34.30 23.24
N ASP A 515 6.70 -34.85 22.91
CA ASP A 515 6.53 -36.21 22.42
C ASP A 515 6.68 -36.34 20.90
N LEU A 516 6.84 -35.22 20.16
CA LEU A 516 7.06 -35.25 18.72
C LEU A 516 8.38 -35.95 18.38
N PRO A 517 8.35 -37.03 17.58
CA PRO A 517 9.56 -37.78 17.28
C PRO A 517 10.45 -37.05 16.28
N GLY A 518 11.75 -37.03 16.55
CA GLY A 518 12.78 -36.52 15.63
C GLY A 518 12.79 -35.00 15.44
N ILE A 519 11.95 -34.24 16.15
CA ILE A 519 11.87 -32.78 16.05
C ILE A 519 12.83 -32.15 17.07
N THR A 520 13.60 -31.16 16.60
CA THR A 520 14.37 -30.29 17.48
C THR A 520 13.44 -29.21 18.02
N SER A 521 13.25 -29.13 19.34
CA SER A 521 12.38 -28.10 19.93
C SER A 521 13.16 -27.13 20.82
N ILE A 522 12.91 -25.82 20.66
CA ILE A 522 13.46 -24.76 21.50
C ILE A 522 12.27 -24.01 22.11
N VAL A 523 12.03 -24.23 23.39
CA VAL A 523 10.81 -23.78 24.10
C VAL A 523 11.17 -22.73 25.14
N VAL A 524 10.69 -21.51 24.93
CA VAL A 524 10.68 -20.48 25.98
C VAL A 524 9.56 -20.79 26.95
N THR A 525 9.91 -21.00 28.21
CA THR A 525 8.94 -21.30 29.25
C THR A 525 9.17 -20.51 30.54
N HIS A 526 8.07 -20.07 31.15
CA HIS A 526 8.02 -19.53 32.51
C HIS A 526 7.46 -20.55 33.50
N ARG A 527 6.99 -21.71 33.00
CA ARG A 527 6.50 -22.81 33.87
C ARG A 527 7.65 -23.72 34.21
N LEU A 528 8.04 -23.67 35.47
CA LEU A 528 9.15 -24.44 36.00
C LEU A 528 8.64 -25.70 36.73
N GLU A 529 7.81 -26.52 36.01
CA GLU A 529 7.31 -27.80 36.54
C GLU A 529 8.39 -28.88 36.41
N GLU A 530 8.79 -29.49 37.52
CA GLU A 530 9.86 -30.50 37.53
C GLU A 530 9.62 -31.65 36.54
N GLY A 531 8.38 -32.17 36.49
CA GLY A 531 8.01 -33.27 35.59
C GLY A 531 8.20 -32.96 34.10
N LEU A 532 8.02 -31.71 33.69
CA LEU A 532 8.27 -31.27 32.31
C LEU A 532 9.74 -30.93 32.10
N LEU A 533 10.39 -30.24 33.06
CA LEU A 533 11.79 -29.83 32.94
C LEU A 533 12.77 -30.99 32.82
N ARG A 534 12.47 -32.13 33.46
CA ARG A 534 13.26 -33.36 33.35
C ARG A 534 13.22 -34.00 31.95
N ARG A 535 12.27 -33.61 31.11
CA ARG A 535 12.10 -34.14 29.74
C ARG A 535 12.91 -33.39 28.68
N TYR A 536 13.46 -32.24 29.04
CA TYR A 536 14.36 -31.49 28.16
C TYR A 536 15.80 -32.07 28.23
N ASP A 537 16.41 -32.17 27.04
CA ASP A 537 17.81 -32.61 26.93
C ASP A 537 18.80 -31.55 27.42
N GLY A 538 18.38 -30.28 27.35
CA GLY A 538 19.16 -29.14 27.86
C GLY A 538 18.28 -27.97 28.28
N ILE A 539 18.66 -27.33 29.38
CA ILE A 539 18.05 -26.10 29.86
C ILE A 539 19.08 -24.97 29.73
N LEU A 540 18.72 -23.89 29.11
CA LEU A 540 19.51 -22.70 28.87
C LEU A 540 18.95 -21.56 29.70
N VAL A 541 19.78 -20.96 30.56
CA VAL A 541 19.37 -19.85 31.43
C VAL A 541 19.94 -18.57 30.87
N LEU A 542 19.04 -17.70 30.36
CA LEU A 542 19.38 -16.38 29.84
C LEU A 542 19.27 -15.32 30.92
N LYS A 543 20.31 -14.47 31.02
CA LYS A 543 20.31 -13.28 31.84
C LYS A 543 21.08 -12.17 31.14
N ASN A 544 20.47 -10.99 31.01
CA ASN A 544 21.08 -9.81 30.38
C ASN A 544 21.67 -10.09 28.97
N GLY A 545 20.96 -10.86 28.13
CA GLY A 545 21.38 -11.16 26.76
C GLY A 545 22.40 -12.29 26.62
N ALA A 546 22.91 -12.87 27.69
CA ALA A 546 23.90 -13.95 27.66
C ALA A 546 23.38 -15.24 28.30
N ILE A 547 23.89 -16.40 27.86
CA ILE A 547 23.65 -17.69 28.54
C ILE A 547 24.57 -17.78 29.73
N THR A 548 23.98 -17.76 30.93
CA THR A 548 24.74 -17.84 32.21
C THR A 548 24.92 -19.27 32.70
N GLU A 549 23.94 -20.13 32.41
CA GLU A 549 23.96 -21.53 32.84
C GLU A 549 23.37 -22.39 31.71
N GLN A 550 23.96 -23.59 31.55
CA GLN A 550 23.48 -24.62 30.62
C GLN A 550 23.72 -26.00 31.22
N GLY A 551 22.73 -26.89 31.06
CA GLY A 551 22.83 -28.27 31.52
C GLY A 551 21.46 -28.95 31.58
N THR A 552 21.44 -30.18 32.06
CA THR A 552 20.21 -30.92 32.41
C THR A 552 19.56 -30.36 33.67
N PHE A 553 18.31 -30.71 33.93
CA PHE A 553 17.60 -30.31 35.15
C PHE A 553 18.40 -30.71 36.42
N ALA A 554 18.91 -31.96 36.47
CA ALA A 554 19.67 -32.47 37.61
C ALA A 554 20.95 -31.68 37.85
N GLU A 555 21.74 -31.44 36.80
CA GLU A 555 23.00 -30.69 36.88
C GLU A 555 22.79 -29.24 37.38
N LEU A 556 21.76 -28.57 36.89
CA LEU A 556 21.45 -27.18 37.24
C LEU A 556 20.92 -27.07 38.67
N MET A 557 20.17 -28.05 39.13
CA MET A 557 19.72 -28.12 40.54
C MET A 557 20.86 -28.36 41.50
N GLU A 558 21.82 -29.21 41.12
CA GLU A 558 23.02 -29.50 41.92
C GLU A 558 23.95 -28.27 42.03
N ARG A 559 24.13 -27.50 40.96
CA ARG A 559 24.94 -26.28 40.91
C ARG A 559 24.42 -25.17 41.84
N ARG A 560 23.11 -25.18 42.18
CA ARG A 560 22.45 -24.18 43.02
C ARG A 560 22.64 -22.73 42.55
N GLY A 561 22.69 -22.53 41.22
CA GLY A 561 22.88 -21.23 40.62
C GLY A 561 21.59 -20.43 40.39
N LEU A 562 21.57 -19.67 39.30
CA LEU A 562 20.42 -18.85 38.95
C LEU A 562 19.18 -19.69 38.62
N PHE A 563 19.37 -20.84 37.91
CA PHE A 563 18.27 -21.76 37.63
C PHE A 563 17.62 -22.27 38.92
N TYR A 564 18.41 -22.71 39.89
CA TYR A 564 17.92 -23.18 41.19
C TYR A 564 17.08 -22.10 41.89
N SER A 565 17.58 -20.85 41.87
CA SER A 565 16.87 -19.72 42.46
C SER A 565 15.52 -19.46 41.78
N LEU A 566 15.49 -19.47 40.42
CA LEU A 566 14.27 -19.29 39.66
C LEU A 566 13.26 -20.44 39.91
N PHE A 567 13.74 -21.67 39.95
CA PHE A 567 12.92 -22.86 40.21
C PHE A 567 12.32 -22.83 41.61
N THR A 568 13.11 -22.51 42.61
CA THR A 568 12.67 -22.46 44.03
C THR A 568 11.64 -21.36 44.24
N VAL A 569 11.85 -20.16 43.66
CA VAL A 569 10.88 -19.06 43.75
C VAL A 569 9.54 -19.40 43.03
N ALA A 570 9.60 -20.16 41.96
CA ALA A 570 8.38 -20.52 41.20
C ALA A 570 7.56 -21.65 41.88
N ASN A 571 8.18 -22.50 42.71
CA ASN A 571 7.57 -23.68 43.31
C ASN A 571 7.52 -23.62 44.85
N GLY A 572 8.04 -22.59 45.48
CA GLY A 572 7.96 -22.32 46.93
C GLY A 572 6.94 -21.24 47.21
#